data_7c185287c8b962008573c6b01c25603f
#
_entry.id   7c185287c8b962008573c6b01c25603f
#
_cell.length_a   1.000
_cell.length_b   1.000
_cell.length_c   1.000
_cell.angle_alpha   90.00
_cell.angle_beta   90.00
_cell.angle_gamma   90.00
#
_symmetry.space_group_name_H-M   'P 1'
#
loop_
_entity.id
_entity.type
_entity.pdbx_description
1 polymer ?
#
loop_
_entity_poly.entity_id
_entity_poly.type
_entity_poly.pdbx_seq_one_letter_code
_entity_poly.pdbx_strand_id
1 'polypeptide(L)'
;MKITIIGYKNHALRLKSILNKLGYDNVVNYNYHTDSLEDSDVYFISSPNETHMEWIDKLKEQDKYIFCEKPPVTNLEDLGRLELLLNKKLYFNFNYRFSSLGRSAKHYIDTKELGKLLNINCVSTHGLAFKESFQDNWRFKSDNLFSSIIGNLGIHYIDLVGYLCGNITDINIKTGSIVSDKLPDTATLDIVNDLCDVKVFLSYAAPFRNQVTMLFDNGILELVDGNVTLQTPRDSVDKNGMFKPPDYVHLAVFNNSKEYYDDSLKSSIEYFMNCVENNEPISTEHYNQSITSTKKLIKALGNQIF
;
A
#
# COMPACT_ATOMS: atom_id res chain seq x y z
N MET A 1 13.49 -24.57 -3.64
CA MET A 1 13.36 -23.26 -4.29
C MET A 1 14.27 -22.27 -3.59
N LYS A 2 15.12 -21.58 -4.33
CA LYS A 2 16.00 -20.50 -3.82
C LYS A 2 15.35 -19.16 -4.05
N ILE A 3 15.25 -18.33 -3.02
CA ILE A 3 14.65 -16.99 -3.05
C ILE A 3 15.72 -15.97 -2.73
N THR A 4 15.92 -14.99 -3.59
CA THR A 4 16.83 -13.87 -3.34
C THR A 4 16.06 -12.58 -3.13
N ILE A 5 16.31 -11.92 -1.99
CA ILE A 5 15.78 -10.58 -1.68
C ILE A 5 16.87 -9.56 -2.00
N ILE A 6 16.65 -8.75 -3.01
CA ILE A 6 17.52 -7.63 -3.39
C ILE A 6 17.30 -6.48 -2.41
N GLY A 7 18.09 -6.49 -1.34
CA GLY A 7 17.97 -5.59 -0.21
C GLY A 7 18.46 -6.25 1.08
N TYR A 8 18.93 -5.44 2.02
CA TYR A 8 19.55 -5.94 3.26
C TYR A 8 19.18 -5.15 4.52
N LYS A 9 18.30 -4.13 4.37
CA LYS A 9 17.82 -3.30 5.49
C LYS A 9 16.54 -3.86 6.11
N ASN A 10 15.99 -3.14 7.08
CA ASN A 10 14.88 -3.57 7.94
C ASN A 10 13.67 -4.17 7.17
N HIS A 11 13.31 -3.61 6.01
CA HIS A 11 12.17 -4.13 5.25
C HIS A 11 12.51 -5.48 4.58
N ALA A 12 13.69 -5.60 3.99
CA ALA A 12 14.18 -6.87 3.44
C ALA A 12 14.27 -7.97 4.49
N LEU A 13 14.72 -7.64 5.71
CA LEU A 13 14.74 -8.59 6.84
C LEU A 13 13.31 -8.99 7.27
N ARG A 14 12.34 -8.09 7.21
CA ARG A 14 10.94 -8.40 7.46
C ARG A 14 10.39 -9.37 6.42
N LEU A 15 10.64 -9.13 5.12
CA LEU A 15 10.25 -10.04 4.04
C LEU A 15 10.84 -11.43 4.27
N LYS A 16 12.13 -11.52 4.58
CA LYS A 16 12.80 -12.80 4.92
C LYS A 16 12.12 -13.51 6.08
N SER A 17 11.83 -12.78 7.16
CA SER A 17 11.15 -13.34 8.33
C SER A 17 9.76 -13.91 8.00
N ILE A 18 9.00 -13.23 7.13
CA ILE A 18 7.68 -13.71 6.69
C ILE A 18 7.84 -14.95 5.82
N LEU A 19 8.74 -14.95 4.84
CA LEU A 19 9.01 -16.10 3.97
C LEU A 19 9.42 -17.33 4.78
N ASN A 20 10.31 -17.16 5.77
CA ASN A 20 10.71 -18.26 6.64
C ASN A 20 9.53 -18.81 7.47
N LYS A 21 8.64 -17.95 7.96
CA LYS A 21 7.41 -18.37 8.66
C LYS A 21 6.42 -19.12 7.74
N LEU A 22 6.48 -18.87 6.44
CA LEU A 22 5.71 -19.58 5.42
C LEU A 22 6.37 -20.90 4.98
N GLY A 23 7.53 -21.25 5.54
CA GLY A 23 8.23 -22.51 5.27
C GLY A 23 9.28 -22.44 4.15
N TYR A 24 9.64 -21.24 3.71
CA TYR A 24 10.72 -21.06 2.72
C TYR A 24 12.06 -20.83 3.44
N ASP A 25 12.89 -21.87 3.57
CA ASP A 25 14.11 -21.81 4.34
C ASP A 25 15.34 -21.29 3.55
N ASN A 26 15.32 -21.46 2.22
CA ASN A 26 16.43 -21.01 1.36
C ASN A 26 16.20 -19.58 0.86
N VAL A 27 16.20 -18.62 1.80
CA VAL A 27 16.00 -17.18 1.54
C VAL A 27 17.28 -16.41 1.85
N VAL A 28 17.84 -15.75 0.83
CA VAL A 28 19.09 -14.99 0.92
C VAL A 28 18.83 -13.50 0.73
N ASN A 29 19.39 -12.65 1.59
CA ASN A 29 19.45 -11.21 1.36
C ASN A 29 20.70 -10.87 0.55
N TYR A 30 20.50 -10.19 -0.56
CA TYR A 30 21.56 -9.72 -1.44
C TYR A 30 21.87 -8.25 -1.15
N ASN A 31 23.14 -7.99 -0.81
CA ASN A 31 23.65 -6.64 -0.65
C ASN A 31 24.34 -6.20 -1.96
N TYR A 32 23.64 -5.38 -2.75
CA TYR A 32 24.10 -4.93 -4.06
C TYR A 32 25.38 -4.05 -4.06
N HIS A 33 25.92 -3.72 -2.87
CA HIS A 33 27.19 -3.02 -2.75
C HIS A 33 28.40 -3.95 -2.59
N THR A 34 28.18 -5.16 -2.11
CA THR A 34 29.27 -6.07 -1.71
C THR A 34 29.22 -7.44 -2.37
N ASP A 35 28.03 -7.88 -2.81
CA ASP A 35 27.80 -9.25 -3.25
C ASP A 35 27.70 -9.34 -4.78
N SER A 36 27.97 -10.52 -5.34
CA SER A 36 27.58 -10.87 -6.71
C SER A 36 26.19 -11.51 -6.70
N LEU A 37 25.29 -11.07 -7.61
CA LEU A 37 23.96 -11.66 -7.70
C LEU A 37 24.05 -13.08 -8.24
N GLU A 38 23.66 -14.05 -7.42
CA GLU A 38 23.56 -15.45 -7.83
C GLU A 38 22.19 -15.75 -8.44
N ASP A 39 22.15 -16.73 -9.36
CA ASP A 39 20.88 -17.19 -9.94
C ASP A 39 19.96 -17.78 -8.87
N SER A 40 18.66 -17.45 -8.99
CA SER A 40 17.63 -17.85 -8.05
C SER A 40 16.32 -18.17 -8.78
N ASP A 41 15.46 -18.93 -8.14
CA ASP A 41 14.16 -19.28 -8.70
C ASP A 41 13.17 -18.11 -8.64
N VAL A 42 13.28 -17.28 -7.59
CA VAL A 42 12.40 -16.14 -7.32
C VAL A 42 13.21 -14.96 -6.79
N TYR A 43 12.86 -13.76 -7.23
CA TYR A 43 13.47 -12.53 -6.76
C TYR A 43 12.48 -11.60 -6.08
N PHE A 44 12.89 -11.02 -4.96
CA PHE A 44 12.18 -9.96 -4.25
C PHE A 44 12.98 -8.67 -4.34
N ILE A 45 12.47 -7.66 -5.00
CA ILE A 45 13.11 -6.33 -5.09
C ILE A 45 12.63 -5.48 -3.92
N SER A 46 13.53 -5.19 -2.98
CA SER A 46 13.33 -4.36 -1.79
C SER A 46 14.47 -3.34 -1.64
N SER A 47 15.03 -2.92 -2.76
CA SER A 47 16.03 -1.87 -2.91
C SER A 47 15.38 -0.47 -2.82
N PRO A 48 16.13 0.65 -2.88
CA PRO A 48 15.54 1.98 -3.00
C PRO A 48 14.63 2.11 -4.23
N ASN A 49 13.54 2.88 -4.08
CA ASN A 49 12.47 2.99 -5.10
C ASN A 49 13.00 3.38 -6.49
N GLU A 50 14.01 4.22 -6.54
CA GLU A 50 14.62 4.72 -7.78
C GLU A 50 15.37 3.63 -8.55
N THR A 51 15.69 2.51 -7.91
CA THR A 51 16.45 1.40 -8.52
C THR A 51 15.55 0.23 -8.95
N HIS A 52 14.25 0.28 -8.69
CA HIS A 52 13.33 -0.83 -8.99
C HIS A 52 13.36 -1.19 -10.47
N MET A 53 13.26 -0.20 -11.36
CA MET A 53 13.26 -0.43 -12.81
C MET A 53 14.57 -1.05 -13.32
N GLU A 54 15.71 -0.63 -12.76
CA GLU A 54 17.02 -1.21 -13.08
C GLU A 54 17.07 -2.73 -12.77
N TRP A 55 16.54 -3.12 -11.60
CA TRP A 55 16.47 -4.53 -11.23
C TRP A 55 15.47 -5.32 -12.07
N ILE A 56 14.31 -4.72 -12.37
CA ILE A 56 13.32 -5.34 -13.26
C ILE A 56 13.95 -5.60 -14.63
N ASP A 57 14.67 -4.65 -15.20
CA ASP A 57 15.34 -4.83 -16.50
C ASP A 57 16.41 -5.93 -16.48
N LYS A 58 17.17 -6.04 -15.41
CA LYS A 58 18.18 -7.11 -15.25
C LYS A 58 17.58 -8.51 -15.16
N LEU A 59 16.34 -8.61 -14.65
CA LEU A 59 15.70 -9.89 -14.34
C LEU A 59 14.63 -10.32 -15.35
N LYS A 60 14.01 -9.39 -16.09
CA LYS A 60 12.83 -9.65 -16.93
C LYS A 60 13.05 -10.71 -18.03
N GLU A 61 14.29 -10.85 -18.53
CA GLU A 61 14.63 -11.81 -19.59
C GLU A 61 14.93 -13.23 -19.05
N GLN A 62 14.98 -13.38 -17.71
CA GLN A 62 15.33 -14.67 -17.09
C GLN A 62 14.14 -15.60 -16.89
N ASP A 63 12.94 -15.21 -17.31
CA ASP A 63 11.67 -15.94 -17.10
C ASP A 63 11.42 -16.35 -15.63
N LYS A 64 11.86 -15.53 -14.67
CA LYS A 64 11.72 -15.73 -13.24
C LYS A 64 10.55 -14.92 -12.69
N TYR A 65 9.98 -15.39 -11.57
CA TYR A 65 9.01 -14.62 -10.82
C TYR A 65 9.70 -13.50 -10.03
N ILE A 66 9.14 -12.31 -10.13
CA ILE A 66 9.67 -11.09 -9.52
C ILE A 66 8.59 -10.45 -8.65
N PHE A 67 8.86 -10.36 -7.37
CA PHE A 67 8.10 -9.54 -6.42
C PHE A 67 8.82 -8.21 -6.27
N CYS A 68 8.18 -7.10 -6.57
CA CYS A 68 8.76 -5.77 -6.43
C CYS A 68 7.98 -4.92 -5.42
N GLU A 69 8.70 -4.26 -4.52
CA GLU A 69 8.09 -3.31 -3.58
C GLU A 69 7.50 -2.10 -4.29
N LYS A 70 6.53 -1.49 -3.61
CA LYS A 70 5.90 -0.23 -4.06
C LYS A 70 6.78 0.99 -3.73
N PRO A 71 6.68 2.09 -4.47
CA PRO A 71 6.05 2.18 -5.80
C PRO A 71 6.86 1.43 -6.85
N PRO A 72 6.22 0.92 -7.90
CA PRO A 72 6.94 0.27 -9.03
C PRO A 72 8.07 1.11 -9.58
N VAL A 73 7.79 2.39 -9.82
CA VAL A 73 8.72 3.40 -10.32
C VAL A 73 8.37 4.78 -9.77
N THR A 74 9.26 5.76 -9.95
CA THR A 74 9.12 7.12 -9.39
C THR A 74 9.09 8.24 -10.43
N ASN A 75 9.14 7.90 -11.73
CA ASN A 75 9.14 8.85 -12.83
C ASN A 75 8.35 8.35 -14.05
N LEU A 76 8.02 9.28 -14.98
CA LEU A 76 7.20 8.97 -16.16
C LEU A 76 7.93 8.13 -17.21
N GLU A 77 9.25 8.26 -17.32
CA GLU A 77 10.04 7.49 -18.29
C GLU A 77 10.00 5.99 -17.96
N ASP A 78 10.33 5.64 -16.72
CA ASP A 78 10.28 4.26 -16.25
C ASP A 78 8.85 3.72 -16.21
N LEU A 79 7.86 4.57 -15.93
CA LEU A 79 6.45 4.19 -16.02
C LEU A 79 6.08 3.79 -17.45
N GLY A 80 6.49 4.57 -18.45
CA GLY A 80 6.27 4.23 -19.88
C GLY A 80 6.92 2.91 -20.27
N ARG A 81 8.09 2.59 -19.72
CA ARG A 81 8.75 1.29 -19.92
C ARG A 81 7.97 0.14 -19.29
N LEU A 82 7.43 0.33 -18.08
CA LEU A 82 6.57 -0.66 -17.41
C LEU A 82 5.24 -0.87 -18.16
N GLU A 83 4.61 0.18 -18.69
CA GLU A 83 3.38 0.06 -19.47
C GLU A 83 3.56 -0.82 -20.72
N LEU A 84 4.76 -0.86 -21.27
CA LEU A 84 5.12 -1.71 -22.41
C LEU A 84 5.57 -3.13 -22.01
N LEU A 85 5.90 -3.32 -20.72
CA LEU A 85 6.40 -4.58 -20.21
C LEU A 85 5.25 -5.51 -19.80
N LEU A 86 4.81 -6.38 -20.71
CA LEU A 86 3.77 -7.38 -20.44
C LEU A 86 4.36 -8.63 -19.76
N ASN A 87 4.97 -8.45 -18.59
CA ASN A 87 5.56 -9.58 -17.86
C ASN A 87 4.55 -10.21 -16.90
N LYS A 88 4.11 -11.43 -17.21
CA LYS A 88 3.14 -12.20 -16.44
C LYS A 88 3.68 -12.76 -15.12
N LYS A 89 4.97 -12.63 -14.84
CA LYS A 89 5.64 -13.09 -13.62
C LYS A 89 6.11 -11.94 -12.73
N LEU A 90 5.76 -10.68 -13.06
CA LEU A 90 6.10 -9.50 -12.29
C LEU A 90 4.90 -9.06 -11.44
N TYR A 91 5.11 -9.00 -10.13
CA TYR A 91 4.14 -8.57 -9.13
C TYR A 91 4.62 -7.33 -8.39
N PHE A 92 3.72 -6.40 -8.10
CA PHE A 92 3.99 -5.21 -7.30
C PHE A 92 3.25 -5.26 -5.97
N ASN A 93 3.97 -5.04 -4.86
CA ASN A 93 3.46 -5.21 -3.50
C ASN A 93 2.60 -4.04 -3.03
N PHE A 94 1.34 -4.05 -3.41
CA PHE A 94 0.31 -3.19 -2.81
C PHE A 94 -0.49 -3.97 -1.76
N ASN A 95 0.13 -4.20 -0.62
CA ASN A 95 -0.37 -5.11 0.41
C ASN A 95 -1.71 -4.69 1.04
N TYR A 96 -2.14 -3.40 0.97
CA TYR A 96 -3.42 -2.98 1.53
C TYR A 96 -4.63 -3.63 0.85
N ARG A 97 -4.52 -4.05 -0.42
CA ARG A 97 -5.55 -4.86 -1.10
C ARG A 97 -5.80 -6.19 -0.37
N PHE A 98 -4.77 -6.75 0.25
CA PHE A 98 -4.77 -8.03 0.95
C PHE A 98 -5.02 -7.91 2.45
N SER A 99 -5.16 -6.71 2.97
CA SER A 99 -5.54 -6.49 4.38
C SER A 99 -6.96 -6.98 4.66
N SER A 100 -7.27 -7.28 5.91
CA SER A 100 -8.63 -7.65 6.32
C SER A 100 -9.64 -6.56 5.97
N LEU A 101 -9.29 -5.27 6.15
CA LEU A 101 -10.13 -4.15 5.68
C LEU A 101 -10.31 -4.18 4.16
N GLY A 102 -9.22 -4.29 3.39
CA GLY A 102 -9.28 -4.25 1.91
C GLY A 102 -10.13 -5.39 1.34
N ARG A 103 -9.97 -6.61 1.86
CA ARG A 103 -10.78 -7.77 1.46
C ARG A 103 -12.25 -7.60 1.84
N SER A 104 -12.54 -7.16 3.07
CA SER A 104 -13.92 -6.93 3.51
C SER A 104 -14.59 -5.81 2.71
N ALA A 105 -13.89 -4.69 2.48
CA ALA A 105 -14.42 -3.59 1.68
C ALA A 105 -14.75 -4.03 0.24
N LYS A 106 -13.83 -4.77 -0.40
CA LYS A 106 -14.06 -5.31 -1.74
C LYS A 106 -15.28 -6.22 -1.78
N HIS A 107 -15.41 -7.13 -0.81
CA HIS A 107 -16.58 -8.00 -0.68
C HIS A 107 -17.88 -7.20 -0.60
N TYR A 108 -18.01 -6.24 0.32
CA TYR A 108 -19.24 -5.47 0.51
C TYR A 108 -19.56 -4.54 -0.66
N ILE A 109 -18.56 -4.01 -1.36
CA ILE A 109 -18.75 -3.22 -2.58
C ILE A 109 -19.27 -4.12 -3.72
N ASP A 110 -18.70 -5.30 -3.91
CA ASP A 110 -19.07 -6.20 -4.99
C ASP A 110 -20.46 -6.84 -4.76
N THR A 111 -20.75 -7.28 -3.54
CA THR A 111 -22.04 -7.92 -3.19
C THR A 111 -23.16 -6.92 -2.98
N LYS A 112 -22.84 -5.66 -2.69
CA LYS A 112 -23.78 -4.59 -2.32
C LYS A 112 -24.62 -4.88 -1.06
N GLU A 113 -24.14 -5.78 -0.19
CA GLU A 113 -24.85 -6.13 1.06
C GLU A 113 -25.01 -4.93 2.00
N LEU A 114 -24.08 -3.97 1.98
CA LEU A 114 -24.16 -2.72 2.72
C LEU A 114 -24.75 -1.55 1.91
N GLY A 115 -25.29 -1.82 0.70
CA GLY A 115 -25.79 -0.81 -0.22
C GLY A 115 -24.67 -0.06 -0.94
N LYS A 116 -24.83 1.26 -1.12
CA LYS A 116 -23.87 2.10 -1.83
C LYS A 116 -22.79 2.61 -0.89
N LEU A 117 -21.54 2.56 -1.34
CA LEU A 117 -20.45 3.27 -0.68
C LEU A 117 -20.60 4.78 -0.90
N LEU A 118 -20.62 5.56 0.18
CA LEU A 118 -20.88 7.00 0.15
C LEU A 118 -19.59 7.81 0.40
N ASN A 119 -18.71 7.31 1.30
CA ASN A 119 -17.52 8.05 1.70
C ASN A 119 -16.42 7.10 2.19
N ILE A 120 -15.18 7.46 1.91
CA ILE A 120 -13.98 6.86 2.51
C ILE A 120 -13.18 7.98 3.19
N ASN A 121 -12.93 7.85 4.48
CA ASN A 121 -12.10 8.77 5.23
C ASN A 121 -10.94 8.02 5.89
N CYS A 122 -9.70 8.43 5.58
CA CYS A 122 -8.48 7.79 6.08
C CYS A 122 -7.65 8.78 6.89
N VAL A 123 -7.15 8.33 8.04
CA VAL A 123 -6.18 9.07 8.85
C VAL A 123 -5.02 8.13 9.16
N SER A 124 -3.83 8.48 8.68
CA SER A 124 -2.62 7.71 8.98
C SER A 124 -1.50 8.65 9.44
N THR A 125 -1.21 8.57 10.74
CA THR A 125 -0.27 9.49 11.37
C THR A 125 0.69 8.76 12.29
N HIS A 126 1.87 9.31 12.49
CA HIS A 126 2.81 8.91 13.53
C HIS A 126 3.91 9.97 13.72
N GLY A 127 4.53 10.00 14.90
CA GLY A 127 5.50 11.02 15.29
C GLY A 127 6.93 10.81 14.76
N LEU A 128 7.09 10.28 13.55
CA LEU A 128 8.42 9.99 12.99
C LEU A 128 9.27 11.25 12.81
N ALA A 129 8.67 12.36 12.41
CA ALA A 129 9.36 13.63 12.17
C ALA A 129 10.05 14.20 13.42
N PHE A 130 9.58 13.84 14.62
CA PHE A 130 10.18 14.25 15.89
C PHE A 130 11.30 13.35 16.40
N LYS A 131 11.62 12.25 15.68
CA LYS A 131 12.74 11.39 16.06
C LYS A 131 14.04 11.93 15.48
N GLU A 132 15.08 12.06 16.30
CA GLU A 132 16.43 12.47 15.85
C GLU A 132 16.92 11.65 14.65
N SER A 133 16.68 10.33 14.66
CA SER A 133 17.03 9.44 13.55
C SER A 133 16.31 9.76 12.24
N PHE A 134 15.26 10.58 12.26
CA PHE A 134 14.55 10.98 11.04
C PHE A 134 15.32 12.04 10.27
N GLN A 135 15.97 12.98 10.93
CA GLN A 135 16.80 14.02 10.30
C GLN A 135 17.96 13.43 9.51
N ASP A 136 18.45 12.27 9.93
CA ASP A 136 19.50 11.51 9.22
C ASP A 136 18.94 10.54 8.17
N ASN A 137 17.65 10.38 8.10
CA ASN A 137 16.99 9.45 7.18
C ASN A 137 17.02 10.00 5.74
N TRP A 138 17.13 9.09 4.77
CA TRP A 138 17.06 9.42 3.35
C TRP A 138 15.77 10.16 2.96
N ARG A 139 14.67 9.89 3.65
CA ARG A 139 13.38 10.57 3.44
C ARG A 139 13.44 12.06 3.76
N PHE A 140 14.19 12.44 4.80
CA PHE A 140 14.37 13.83 5.18
C PHE A 140 15.37 14.57 4.26
N LYS A 141 16.42 13.86 3.82
CA LYS A 141 17.51 14.41 3.00
C LYS A 141 17.20 14.49 1.51
N SER A 142 16.18 13.77 1.03
CA SER A 142 15.80 13.76 -0.39
C SER A 142 15.12 15.04 -0.80
N ASP A 143 15.32 15.43 -2.05
CA ASP A 143 14.57 16.49 -2.72
C ASP A 143 13.44 15.93 -3.62
N ASN A 144 13.26 14.61 -3.62
CA ASN A 144 12.25 13.89 -4.41
C ASN A 144 10.95 13.74 -3.61
N LEU A 145 9.84 14.29 -4.11
CA LEU A 145 8.51 14.20 -3.49
C LEU A 145 8.02 12.75 -3.28
N PHE A 146 8.51 11.77 -4.06
CA PHE A 146 8.26 10.35 -3.80
C PHE A 146 8.87 9.83 -2.50
N SER A 147 9.86 10.53 -1.94
CA SER A 147 10.43 10.24 -0.63
C SER A 147 9.60 10.82 0.51
N SER A 148 8.67 11.73 0.22
CA SER A 148 7.77 12.34 1.20
C SER A 148 6.73 11.35 1.73
N ILE A 149 5.93 11.81 2.68
CA ILE A 149 4.80 11.05 3.21
C ILE A 149 3.80 10.63 2.13
N ILE A 150 3.65 11.44 1.07
CA ILE A 150 2.71 11.19 -0.02
C ILE A 150 3.15 9.96 -0.84
N GLY A 151 4.39 9.94 -1.30
CA GLY A 151 4.92 8.81 -2.07
C GLY A 151 5.12 7.55 -1.24
N ASN A 152 5.35 7.68 0.07
CA ASN A 152 5.59 6.53 0.93
C ASN A 152 4.31 5.92 1.52
N LEU A 153 3.41 6.73 2.09
CA LEU A 153 2.13 6.28 2.66
C LEU A 153 0.95 6.54 1.72
N GLY A 154 0.90 7.70 1.07
CA GLY A 154 -0.22 8.09 0.22
C GLY A 154 -0.46 7.13 -0.91
N ILE A 155 0.59 6.56 -1.49
CA ILE A 155 0.47 5.57 -2.58
C ILE A 155 -0.36 4.34 -2.19
N HIS A 156 -0.30 3.88 -0.93
CA HIS A 156 -1.11 2.76 -0.47
C HIS A 156 -2.60 3.06 -0.48
N TYR A 157 -2.99 4.29 -0.10
CA TYR A 157 -4.40 4.71 -0.10
C TYR A 157 -4.91 5.02 -1.52
N ILE A 158 -4.07 5.65 -2.36
CA ILE A 158 -4.39 5.85 -3.78
C ILE A 158 -4.66 4.50 -4.45
N ASP A 159 -3.81 3.52 -4.17
CA ASP A 159 -3.96 2.19 -4.71
C ASP A 159 -5.19 1.45 -4.16
N LEU A 160 -5.41 1.50 -2.85
CA LEU A 160 -6.58 0.87 -2.23
C LEU A 160 -7.88 1.46 -2.79
N VAL A 161 -7.96 2.80 -2.92
CA VAL A 161 -9.14 3.46 -3.53
C VAL A 161 -9.32 3.04 -4.97
N GLY A 162 -8.26 3.03 -5.79
CA GLY A 162 -8.33 2.56 -7.17
C GLY A 162 -8.78 1.10 -7.29
N TYR A 163 -8.31 0.24 -6.39
CA TYR A 163 -8.72 -1.17 -6.31
C TYR A 163 -10.20 -1.35 -5.91
N LEU A 164 -10.70 -0.53 -4.99
CA LEU A 164 -12.08 -0.61 -4.47
C LEU A 164 -13.08 0.12 -5.35
N CYS A 165 -12.73 1.32 -5.82
CA CYS A 165 -13.65 2.25 -6.49
C CYS A 165 -13.45 2.30 -8.01
N GLY A 166 -12.38 1.67 -8.53
CA GLY A 166 -12.06 1.72 -9.96
C GLY A 166 -11.38 3.04 -10.36
N ASN A 167 -11.90 3.74 -11.37
CA ASN A 167 -11.23 4.87 -11.97
C ASN A 167 -11.10 6.08 -11.01
N ILE A 168 -9.85 6.44 -10.70
CA ILE A 168 -9.52 7.72 -10.07
C ILE A 168 -9.36 8.74 -11.21
N THR A 169 -10.14 9.80 -11.22
CA THR A 169 -10.07 10.84 -12.24
C THR A 169 -9.02 11.89 -11.90
N ASP A 170 -8.95 12.31 -10.64
CA ASP A 170 -7.99 13.32 -10.17
C ASP A 170 -7.57 13.08 -8.71
N ILE A 171 -6.47 13.71 -8.28
CA ILE A 171 -5.99 13.71 -6.89
C ILE A 171 -5.54 15.14 -6.56
N ASN A 172 -6.30 15.81 -5.69
CA ASN A 172 -5.93 17.13 -5.19
C ASN A 172 -5.12 16.96 -3.91
N ILE A 173 -3.88 17.47 -3.92
CA ILE A 173 -2.96 17.34 -2.80
C ILE A 173 -2.75 18.70 -2.15
N LYS A 174 -2.96 18.75 -0.82
CA LYS A 174 -2.56 19.90 0.01
C LYS A 174 -1.47 19.43 0.95
N THR A 175 -0.31 20.08 0.91
CA THR A 175 0.86 19.74 1.72
C THR A 175 1.07 20.71 2.87
N GLY A 176 1.75 20.23 3.91
CA GLY A 176 2.25 21.02 5.02
C GLY A 176 3.57 20.48 5.53
N SER A 177 4.40 21.37 6.07
CA SER A 177 5.67 21.03 6.71
C SER A 177 5.64 21.58 8.13
N ILE A 178 5.61 20.71 9.11
CA ILE A 178 5.55 21.06 10.53
C ILE A 178 6.95 21.00 11.15
N VAL A 179 7.73 20.00 10.78
CA VAL A 179 9.09 19.75 11.30
C VAL A 179 10.12 19.73 10.18
N SER A 180 9.76 19.26 8.99
CA SER A 180 10.67 19.12 7.87
C SER A 180 10.81 20.42 7.07
N ASP A 181 12.06 20.80 6.76
CA ASP A 181 12.35 22.01 5.97
C ASP A 181 12.34 21.75 4.45
N LYS A 182 12.40 20.49 4.01
CA LYS A 182 12.56 20.12 2.60
C LYS A 182 11.32 19.47 2.00
N LEU A 183 10.88 18.36 2.58
CA LEU A 183 9.75 17.60 2.08
C LEU A 183 8.54 17.70 3.01
N PRO A 184 7.32 17.69 2.48
CA PRO A 184 6.13 17.67 3.30
C PRO A 184 6.15 16.47 4.27
N ASP A 185 5.89 16.76 5.54
CA ASP A 185 5.67 15.76 6.59
C ASP A 185 4.18 15.55 6.89
N THR A 186 3.34 16.38 6.31
CA THR A 186 1.88 16.35 6.44
C THR A 186 1.24 16.59 5.07
N ALA A 187 0.18 15.84 4.77
CA ALA A 187 -0.57 16.01 3.53
C ALA A 187 -2.04 15.63 3.70
N THR A 188 -2.91 16.29 2.93
CA THR A 188 -4.28 15.87 2.70
C THR A 188 -4.44 15.55 1.22
N LEU A 189 -5.05 14.41 0.91
CA LEU A 189 -5.41 14.02 -0.46
C LEU A 189 -6.93 13.95 -0.57
N ASP A 190 -7.49 14.71 -1.50
CA ASP A 190 -8.86 14.54 -1.97
C ASP A 190 -8.80 13.72 -3.26
N ILE A 191 -9.23 12.46 -3.21
CA ILE A 191 -9.17 11.53 -4.36
C ILE A 191 -10.50 11.53 -5.06
N VAL A 192 -10.53 12.04 -6.28
CA VAL A 192 -11.76 12.17 -7.08
C VAL A 192 -12.00 10.87 -7.88
N ASN A 193 -13.16 10.28 -7.68
CA ASN A 193 -13.63 9.10 -8.41
C ASN A 193 -15.15 9.18 -8.60
N ASP A 194 -15.73 8.26 -9.40
CA ASP A 194 -17.14 8.29 -9.75
C ASP A 194 -18.05 7.62 -8.71
N LEU A 195 -17.48 6.97 -7.68
CA LEU A 195 -18.24 6.13 -6.76
C LEU A 195 -18.60 6.84 -5.45
N CYS A 196 -17.63 7.52 -4.82
CA CYS A 196 -17.79 8.12 -3.49
C CYS A 196 -16.80 9.24 -3.24
N ASP A 197 -17.04 10.03 -2.18
CA ASP A 197 -16.08 11.03 -1.69
C ASP A 197 -14.95 10.34 -0.92
N VAL A 198 -13.69 10.72 -1.21
CA VAL A 198 -12.52 10.12 -0.55
C VAL A 198 -11.59 11.20 -0.03
N LYS A 199 -11.29 11.13 1.26
CA LYS A 199 -10.30 12.00 1.93
C LYS A 199 -9.25 11.17 2.67
N VAL A 200 -7.98 11.55 2.50
CA VAL A 200 -6.85 10.90 3.18
C VAL A 200 -6.02 11.97 3.86
N PHE A 201 -5.90 11.89 5.18
CA PHE A 201 -5.00 12.74 5.97
C PHE A 201 -3.78 11.92 6.42
N LEU A 202 -2.59 12.43 6.13
CA LEU A 202 -1.30 11.81 6.42
C LEU A 202 -0.42 12.76 7.22
N SER A 203 0.24 12.28 8.29
CA SER A 203 1.22 13.11 9.00
C SER A 203 2.31 12.29 9.69
N TYR A 204 3.57 12.68 9.49
CA TYR A 204 4.71 12.25 10.29
C TYR A 204 4.91 13.13 11.54
N ALA A 205 4.14 14.21 11.67
CA ALA A 205 4.23 15.19 12.75
C ALA A 205 3.01 15.18 13.67
N ALA A 206 2.32 14.05 13.80
CA ALA A 206 1.16 13.89 14.69
C ALA A 206 1.29 12.60 15.53
N PRO A 207 0.56 12.47 16.64
CA PRO A 207 0.48 11.20 17.37
C PRO A 207 0.04 10.05 16.44
N PHE A 208 0.42 8.83 16.83
CA PHE A 208 0.05 7.64 16.05
C PHE A 208 -1.47 7.50 15.95
N ARG A 209 -1.94 7.33 14.71
CA ARG A 209 -3.31 6.93 14.37
C ARG A 209 -3.30 6.16 13.06
N ASN A 210 -4.00 5.04 13.02
CA ASN A 210 -4.29 4.31 11.80
C ASN A 210 -5.79 4.04 11.76
N GLN A 211 -6.53 4.87 11.04
CA GLN A 211 -7.97 4.79 10.95
C GLN A 211 -8.43 4.90 9.50
N VAL A 212 -9.36 4.02 9.11
CA VAL A 212 -10.11 4.10 7.86
C VAL A 212 -11.58 3.88 8.18
N THR A 213 -12.42 4.84 7.82
CA THR A 213 -13.87 4.73 7.96
C THR A 213 -14.49 4.74 6.55
N MET A 214 -15.26 3.71 6.22
CA MET A 214 -16.01 3.58 4.98
C MET A 214 -17.51 3.61 5.32
N LEU A 215 -18.18 4.66 4.88
CA LEU A 215 -19.63 4.84 5.07
C LEU A 215 -20.38 4.28 3.88
N PHE A 216 -21.23 3.31 4.14
CA PHE A 216 -22.22 2.81 3.20
C PHE A 216 -23.60 3.34 3.58
N ASP A 217 -24.57 3.27 2.68
CA ASP A 217 -25.94 3.73 2.99
C ASP A 217 -26.67 2.83 4.00
N ASN A 218 -26.16 1.64 4.31
CA ASN A 218 -26.69 0.71 5.31
C ASN A 218 -25.63 0.13 6.26
N GLY A 219 -24.51 0.78 6.44
CA GLY A 219 -23.49 0.31 7.40
C GLY A 219 -22.20 1.11 7.38
N ILE A 220 -21.35 0.80 8.34
CA ILE A 220 -20.02 1.39 8.50
C ILE A 220 -19.01 0.27 8.61
N LEU A 221 -18.01 0.25 7.72
CA LEU A 221 -16.84 -0.60 7.83
C LEU A 221 -15.69 0.27 8.33
N GLU A 222 -15.08 -0.11 9.44
CA GLU A 222 -14.06 0.71 10.08
C GLU A 222 -12.83 -0.09 10.47
N LEU A 223 -11.65 0.50 10.22
CA LEU A 223 -10.37 0.10 10.80
C LEU A 223 -9.96 1.14 11.84
N VAL A 224 -9.67 0.71 13.05
CA VAL A 224 -9.06 1.55 14.09
C VAL A 224 -7.89 0.81 14.73
N ASP A 225 -6.67 1.29 14.48
CA ASP A 225 -5.43 0.83 15.11
C ASP A 225 -5.22 -0.70 15.07
N GLY A 226 -5.68 -1.35 14.01
CA GLY A 226 -5.56 -2.79 13.77
C GLY A 226 -6.86 -3.57 13.89
N ASN A 227 -7.91 -3.02 14.48
CA ASN A 227 -9.21 -3.69 14.58
C ASN A 227 -10.12 -3.30 13.41
N VAL A 228 -10.71 -4.29 12.76
CA VAL A 228 -11.70 -4.08 11.70
C VAL A 228 -13.08 -4.45 12.21
N THR A 229 -14.01 -3.49 12.16
CA THR A 229 -15.39 -3.65 12.63
C THR A 229 -16.38 -3.33 11.53
N LEU A 230 -17.53 -3.98 11.61
CA LEU A 230 -18.72 -3.71 10.83
C LEU A 230 -19.84 -3.26 11.75
N GLN A 231 -20.52 -2.17 11.42
CA GLN A 231 -21.66 -1.62 12.14
C GLN A 231 -22.86 -1.56 11.21
N THR A 232 -23.93 -2.23 11.59
CA THR A 232 -25.21 -2.27 10.86
C THR A 232 -26.37 -2.43 11.84
N PRO A 233 -27.63 -2.13 11.45
CA PRO A 233 -28.11 -1.43 10.27
C PRO A 233 -28.06 0.10 10.44
N ARG A 234 -28.44 0.86 9.38
CA ARG A 234 -28.57 2.33 9.44
C ARG A 234 -29.62 2.83 10.41
N ASP A 235 -30.69 2.07 10.58
CA ASP A 235 -31.91 2.48 11.35
C ASP A 235 -31.77 2.10 12.84
N SER A 236 -30.65 2.46 13.47
CA SER A 236 -30.43 2.19 14.89
C SER A 236 -30.99 3.32 15.75
N VAL A 237 -31.99 2.98 16.56
CA VAL A 237 -32.59 3.92 17.53
C VAL A 237 -32.60 3.35 18.93
N ASP A 238 -32.59 4.21 19.94
CA ASP A 238 -32.76 3.83 21.34
C ASP A 238 -34.24 3.65 21.71
N LYS A 239 -34.50 3.30 22.96
CA LYS A 239 -35.87 3.12 23.49
C LYS A 239 -36.73 4.39 23.47
N ASN A 240 -36.15 5.56 23.27
CA ASN A 240 -36.85 6.85 23.17
C ASN A 240 -37.04 7.29 21.68
N GLY A 241 -36.61 6.45 20.72
CA GLY A 241 -36.66 6.77 19.29
C GLY A 241 -35.55 7.71 18.81
N MET A 242 -34.50 7.93 19.62
CA MET A 242 -33.35 8.74 19.22
C MET A 242 -32.34 7.90 18.47
N PHE A 243 -31.73 8.45 17.42
CA PHE A 243 -30.66 7.77 16.68
C PHE A 243 -29.51 7.41 17.62
N LYS A 244 -29.04 6.20 17.52
CA LYS A 244 -27.83 5.72 18.20
C LYS A 244 -26.85 5.10 17.20
N PRO A 245 -25.54 5.01 17.51
CA PRO A 245 -24.62 4.21 16.71
C PRO A 245 -25.12 2.77 16.60
N PRO A 246 -25.06 2.12 15.42
CA PRO A 246 -25.35 0.69 15.30
C PRO A 246 -24.43 -0.15 16.18
N ASP A 247 -24.89 -1.31 16.60
CA ASP A 247 -24.03 -2.28 17.25
C ASP A 247 -22.97 -2.77 16.24
N TYR A 248 -21.78 -3.10 16.74
CA TYR A 248 -20.69 -3.53 15.87
C TYR A 248 -20.31 -4.99 16.10
N VAL A 249 -19.78 -5.60 15.06
CA VAL A 249 -19.12 -6.91 15.10
C VAL A 249 -17.68 -6.76 14.65
N HIS A 250 -16.78 -7.50 15.28
CA HIS A 250 -15.39 -7.57 14.84
C HIS A 250 -15.25 -8.52 13.66
N LEU A 251 -14.72 -8.02 12.54
CA LEU A 251 -14.34 -8.84 11.39
C LEU A 251 -12.89 -9.33 11.51
N ALA A 252 -12.02 -8.51 12.11
CA ALA A 252 -10.65 -8.90 12.45
C ALA A 252 -10.16 -8.12 13.67
N VAL A 253 -9.36 -8.77 14.50
CA VAL A 253 -8.78 -8.19 15.71
C VAL A 253 -7.28 -8.47 15.73
N PHE A 254 -6.47 -7.42 15.81
CA PHE A 254 -5.03 -7.50 15.99
C PHE A 254 -4.63 -6.76 17.25
N ASN A 255 -3.56 -7.20 17.92
CA ASN A 255 -3.11 -6.55 19.14
C ASN A 255 -2.62 -5.10 18.89
N ASN A 256 -2.20 -4.81 17.66
CA ASN A 256 -1.73 -3.49 17.25
C ASN A 256 -1.67 -3.36 15.73
N SER A 257 -1.51 -2.14 15.24
CA SER A 257 -1.42 -1.83 13.82
C SER A 257 -0.21 -2.48 13.11
N LYS A 258 0.84 -2.83 13.84
CA LYS A 258 1.99 -3.55 13.26
C LYS A 258 1.59 -4.97 12.86
N GLU A 259 0.87 -5.68 13.72
CA GLU A 259 0.36 -7.03 13.41
C GLU A 259 -0.60 -6.99 12.23
N TYR A 260 -1.51 -6.02 12.20
CA TYR A 260 -2.39 -5.78 11.04
C TYR A 260 -1.61 -5.57 9.74
N TYR A 261 -0.55 -4.74 9.78
CA TYR A 261 0.31 -4.51 8.61
C TYR A 261 1.08 -5.78 8.21
N ASP A 262 1.67 -6.48 9.19
CA ASP A 262 2.43 -7.70 8.93
C ASP A 262 1.53 -8.81 8.36
N ASP A 263 0.26 -8.89 8.77
CA ASP A 263 -0.75 -9.81 8.21
C ASP A 263 -1.08 -9.47 6.76
N SER A 264 -1.29 -8.19 6.45
CA SER A 264 -1.54 -7.76 5.07
C SER A 264 -0.36 -8.04 4.14
N LEU A 265 0.86 -7.83 4.63
CA LEU A 265 2.09 -8.12 3.89
C LEU A 265 2.27 -9.62 3.69
N LYS A 266 2.01 -10.43 4.73
CA LYS A 266 2.02 -11.89 4.66
C LYS A 266 1.02 -12.39 3.60
N SER A 267 -0.23 -11.92 3.64
CA SER A 267 -1.26 -12.31 2.68
C SER A 267 -0.91 -11.93 1.23
N SER A 268 -0.25 -10.79 1.04
CA SER A 268 0.27 -10.37 -0.27
C SER A 268 1.38 -11.29 -0.79
N ILE A 269 2.31 -11.70 0.10
CA ILE A 269 3.38 -12.64 -0.22
C ILE A 269 2.79 -14.04 -0.51
N GLU A 270 1.83 -14.51 0.28
CA GLU A 270 1.14 -15.79 0.06
C GLU A 270 0.47 -15.84 -1.33
N TYR A 271 -0.22 -14.76 -1.73
CA TYR A 271 -0.78 -14.67 -3.09
C TYR A 271 0.31 -14.82 -4.15
N PHE A 272 1.41 -14.08 -4.04
CA PHE A 272 2.51 -14.16 -5.00
C PHE A 272 3.15 -15.55 -5.02
N MET A 273 3.44 -16.12 -3.84
CA MET A 273 4.07 -17.43 -3.76
C MET A 273 3.16 -18.56 -4.27
N ASN A 274 1.84 -18.45 -4.09
CA ASN A 274 0.88 -19.38 -4.72
C ASN A 274 0.97 -19.33 -6.25
N CYS A 275 1.11 -18.16 -6.87
CA CYS A 275 1.34 -18.07 -8.31
C CYS A 275 2.66 -18.74 -8.71
N VAL A 276 3.72 -18.57 -7.92
CA VAL A 276 5.03 -19.22 -8.15
C VAL A 276 4.91 -20.74 -8.09
N GLU A 277 4.33 -21.28 -7.04
CA GLU A 277 4.23 -22.73 -6.79
C GLU A 277 3.37 -23.45 -7.84
N ASN A 278 2.30 -22.80 -8.28
CA ASN A 278 1.41 -23.35 -9.31
C ASN A 278 1.86 -23.00 -10.73
N ASN A 279 2.94 -22.26 -10.89
CA ASN A 279 3.41 -21.72 -12.18
C ASN A 279 2.30 -20.95 -12.93
N GLU A 280 1.50 -20.18 -12.17
CA GLU A 280 0.40 -19.37 -12.67
C GLU A 280 0.84 -17.93 -12.95
N PRO A 281 0.29 -17.27 -13.97
CA PRO A 281 0.58 -15.86 -14.21
C PRO A 281 0.05 -14.98 -13.08
N ILE A 282 0.76 -13.90 -12.78
CA ILE A 282 0.24 -12.82 -11.92
C ILE A 282 -1.00 -12.22 -12.59
N SER A 283 -2.02 -11.94 -11.80
CA SER A 283 -3.26 -11.31 -12.30
C SER A 283 -2.97 -10.03 -13.05
N THR A 284 -3.44 -9.95 -14.31
CA THR A 284 -3.33 -8.76 -15.14
C THR A 284 -4.04 -7.56 -14.50
N GLU A 285 -5.13 -7.80 -13.77
CA GLU A 285 -5.85 -6.76 -13.02
C GLU A 285 -4.96 -6.16 -11.93
N HIS A 286 -4.31 -7.01 -11.10
CA HIS A 286 -3.36 -6.56 -10.08
C HIS A 286 -2.20 -5.76 -10.67
N TYR A 287 -1.63 -6.23 -11.78
CA TYR A 287 -0.55 -5.55 -12.48
C TYR A 287 -1.00 -4.16 -12.97
N ASN A 288 -2.08 -4.12 -13.76
CA ASN A 288 -2.59 -2.89 -14.36
C ASN A 288 -3.02 -1.87 -13.29
N GLN A 289 -3.66 -2.32 -12.20
CA GLN A 289 -4.03 -1.45 -11.10
C GLN A 289 -2.78 -0.82 -10.45
N SER A 290 -1.71 -1.60 -10.26
CA SER A 290 -0.45 -1.09 -9.68
C SER A 290 0.19 0.00 -10.56
N ILE A 291 0.20 -0.21 -11.87
CA ILE A 291 0.68 0.79 -12.85
C ILE A 291 -0.21 2.03 -12.82
N THR A 292 -1.53 1.85 -12.83
CA THR A 292 -2.50 2.96 -12.80
C THR A 292 -2.36 3.81 -11.54
N SER A 293 -2.27 3.18 -10.37
CA SER A 293 -2.08 3.88 -9.09
C SER A 293 -0.77 4.68 -9.07
N THR A 294 0.32 4.09 -9.57
CA THR A 294 1.61 4.77 -9.70
C THR A 294 1.52 5.96 -10.66
N LYS A 295 0.87 5.80 -11.81
CA LYS A 295 0.65 6.87 -12.79
C LYS A 295 -0.13 8.04 -12.22
N LYS A 296 -1.19 7.75 -11.43
CA LYS A 296 -2.00 8.79 -10.77
C LYS A 296 -1.16 9.56 -9.76
N LEU A 297 -0.35 8.87 -8.95
CA LEU A 297 0.54 9.53 -8.01
C LEU A 297 1.59 10.39 -8.72
N ILE A 298 2.27 9.88 -9.75
CA ILE A 298 3.30 10.64 -10.51
C ILE A 298 2.69 11.93 -11.06
N LYS A 299 1.51 11.85 -11.68
CA LYS A 299 0.81 13.01 -12.23
C LYS A 299 0.43 14.02 -11.14
N ALA A 300 -0.13 13.54 -10.03
CA ALA A 300 -0.54 14.41 -8.93
C ALA A 300 0.64 15.15 -8.30
N LEU A 301 1.80 14.49 -8.15
CA LEU A 301 3.03 15.11 -7.65
C LEU A 301 3.65 16.06 -8.68
N GLY A 302 3.59 15.74 -9.99
CA GLY A 302 4.06 16.65 -11.05
C GLY A 302 3.30 17.97 -11.11
N ASN A 303 2.02 17.98 -10.71
CA ASN A 303 1.20 19.18 -10.60
C ASN A 303 1.54 20.06 -9.37
N GLN A 304 2.38 19.55 -8.45
CA GLN A 304 2.83 20.24 -7.23
C GLN A 304 4.21 20.91 -7.40
N ILE A 305 4.71 21.03 -8.64
CA ILE A 305 5.96 21.77 -8.90
C ILE A 305 5.69 23.25 -8.61
N PHE A 306 6.31 23.73 -7.54
CA PHE A 306 6.28 25.10 -7.04
C PHE A 306 7.13 26.03 -7.90
#